data_35f8906be0d4a20ff5a10c929ddd95da
#
_entry.id   35f8906be0d4a20ff5a10c929ddd95da
#
_cell.length_a   1.000
_cell.length_b   1.000
_cell.length_c   1.000
_cell.angle_alpha   90.00
_cell.angle_beta   90.00
_cell.angle_gamma   90.00
#
_symmetry.space_group_name_H-M   'P 1'
#
loop_
_entity.id
_entity.type
_entity.pdbx_description
1 polymer ?
#
loop_
_entity_poly.entity_id
_entity_poly.type
_entity_poly.pdbx_seq_one_letter_code
_entity_poly.pdbx_strand_id
1 'polypeptide(L)'
;LIKEKKISDFSGFIFEENFNINEVIDYSYKELNFTETTFVKEALFNNYIFKGKTIFNQTNFLDFTTFINSKFRYTAIFNNVIFNSKHSNKKIFMGVEFTGQNLVISSVYNLPRLDGIKFDDYTKFILLDVDYEKEHYINGKINYRIARNQANKIGDHERIGYYYYKERAYGSKNIRVEDYPTYRDYLSTKFFDALSKYTVGYGERPWNILIVSVMTISIFALLYMFIGIKTLNNELIGISIKTLSQHSLVEILNTYIDLWYFSMVTFTTVGYGDMIVTTTIGKILVGLEVFFGITIGAAWTSVIIKRMIR
;
A
#
# COMPACT_ATOMS: atom_id res chain seq x y z
N LEU A 1 10.23 44.17 10.52
CA LEU A 1 11.49 43.58 11.01
C LEU A 1 12.00 42.44 10.12
N ILE A 2 11.14 41.51 9.68
CA ILE A 2 11.54 40.36 8.85
C ILE A 2 11.95 40.80 7.45
N LYS A 3 11.13 41.64 6.80
CA LYS A 3 11.48 42.22 5.45
C LYS A 3 12.78 43.04 5.46
N GLU A 4 12.99 43.83 6.49
CA GLU A 4 14.17 44.65 6.63
C GLU A 4 15.47 43.84 6.83
N LYS A 5 15.37 42.70 7.54
CA LYS A 5 16.54 41.84 7.80
C LYS A 5 16.79 40.77 6.73
N LYS A 6 15.93 40.65 5.69
CA LYS A 6 16.01 39.63 4.62
C LYS A 6 16.19 38.22 5.18
N ILE A 7 15.43 37.87 6.23
CA ILE A 7 15.47 36.55 6.86
C ILE A 7 14.85 35.52 5.90
N SER A 8 15.53 34.42 5.65
CA SER A 8 15.05 33.29 4.86
C SER A 8 15.02 31.97 5.69
N ASP A 9 15.62 32.00 6.86
CA ASP A 9 15.58 30.90 7.82
C ASP A 9 14.66 31.25 9.00
N PHE A 10 13.55 30.55 9.07
CA PHE A 10 12.51 30.68 10.09
C PHE A 10 12.49 29.46 11.03
N SER A 11 13.56 28.67 11.06
CA SER A 11 13.62 27.47 11.87
C SER A 11 13.38 27.79 13.36
N GLY A 12 12.46 27.02 13.96
CA GLY A 12 12.08 27.20 15.37
C GLY A 12 11.21 28.41 15.67
N PHE A 13 10.77 29.19 14.67
CA PHE A 13 9.92 30.36 14.89
C PHE A 13 8.49 29.95 15.24
N ILE A 14 7.84 30.76 16.11
CA ILE A 14 6.40 30.63 16.40
C ILE A 14 5.71 31.90 15.89
N PHE A 15 4.81 31.74 14.93
CA PHE A 15 3.95 32.78 14.41
C PHE A 15 2.60 32.72 15.13
N GLU A 16 2.37 33.63 16.08
CA GLU A 16 1.15 33.69 16.89
C GLU A 16 -0.03 34.35 16.16
N GLU A 17 0.26 35.19 15.15
CA GLU A 17 -0.73 35.87 14.33
C GLU A 17 -0.83 35.24 12.94
N ASN A 18 -1.82 35.70 12.16
CA ASN A 18 -1.98 35.25 10.77
C ASN A 18 -0.71 35.51 9.96
N PHE A 19 -0.25 34.49 9.28
CA PHE A 19 0.93 34.56 8.44
C PHE A 19 0.54 34.62 6.96
N ASN A 20 1.00 35.63 6.25
CA ASN A 20 0.88 35.73 4.80
C ASN A 20 2.28 35.90 4.21
N ILE A 21 2.74 34.92 3.45
CA ILE A 21 4.09 34.92 2.89
C ILE A 21 4.36 36.15 2.02
N ASN A 22 3.38 36.62 1.27
CA ASN A 22 3.53 37.76 0.36
C ASN A 22 3.75 39.10 1.13
N GLU A 23 3.36 39.17 2.39
CA GLU A 23 3.55 40.33 3.25
C GLU A 23 4.88 40.28 3.99
N VAL A 24 5.39 39.07 4.24
CA VAL A 24 6.54 38.84 5.11
C VAL A 24 7.85 38.70 4.31
N ILE A 25 7.81 38.05 3.13
CA ILE A 25 8.98 37.67 2.38
C ILE A 25 8.92 38.23 0.97
N ASP A 26 10.03 38.88 0.54
CA ASP A 26 10.20 39.34 -0.84
C ASP A 26 10.57 38.13 -1.74
N TYR A 27 10.21 38.20 -3.03
CA TYR A 27 10.45 37.15 -4.04
C TYR A 27 11.94 36.86 -4.34
N SER A 28 12.86 37.56 -3.70
CA SER A 28 14.29 37.46 -3.98
C SER A 28 15.04 36.31 -3.29
N TYR A 29 14.39 35.54 -2.43
CA TYR A 29 15.07 34.51 -1.67
C TYR A 29 15.29 33.24 -2.48
N LYS A 30 16.51 32.68 -2.40
CA LYS A 30 16.90 31.44 -3.07
C LYS A 30 16.46 30.19 -2.32
N GLU A 31 16.47 30.25 -0.99
CA GLU A 31 16.08 29.13 -0.11
C GLU A 31 15.23 29.66 1.05
N LEU A 32 14.21 28.88 1.45
CA LEU A 32 13.35 29.16 2.59
C LEU A 32 13.34 27.95 3.51
N ASN A 33 13.62 28.17 4.79
CA ASN A 33 13.64 27.13 5.82
C ASN A 33 12.61 27.41 6.90
N PHE A 34 11.62 26.52 7.01
CA PHE A 34 10.57 26.53 8.03
C PHE A 34 10.68 25.31 8.96
N THR A 35 11.89 24.77 9.15
CA THR A 35 12.10 23.61 10.06
C THR A 35 11.67 23.96 11.48
N GLU A 36 10.86 23.08 12.12
CA GLU A 36 10.34 23.26 13.47
C GLU A 36 9.52 24.56 13.68
N THR A 37 9.08 25.19 12.60
CA THR A 37 8.25 26.40 12.67
C THR A 37 6.82 26.04 13.08
N THR A 38 6.23 26.83 13.95
CA THR A 38 4.82 26.68 14.35
C THR A 38 4.00 27.89 13.92
N PHE A 39 2.94 27.63 13.15
CA PHE A 39 1.92 28.60 12.77
C PHE A 39 0.68 28.36 13.64
N VAL A 40 0.42 29.29 14.58
CA VAL A 40 -0.68 29.13 15.55
C VAL A 40 -2.03 29.44 14.92
N LYS A 41 -2.09 30.48 14.07
CA LYS A 41 -3.26 30.90 13.31
C LYS A 41 -3.11 30.57 11.83
N GLU A 42 -3.91 31.17 10.96
CA GLU A 42 -3.89 30.94 9.52
C GLU A 42 -2.52 31.20 8.88
N ALA A 43 -2.09 30.29 8.01
CA ALA A 43 -0.83 30.41 7.25
C ALA A 43 -1.11 30.37 5.74
N LEU A 44 -0.96 31.52 5.08
CA LEU A 44 -1.29 31.70 3.67
C LEU A 44 -0.02 31.80 2.81
N PHE A 45 0.15 30.81 1.94
CA PHE A 45 1.25 30.72 0.98
C PHE A 45 0.74 30.89 -0.48
N ASN A 46 -0.43 31.48 -0.66
CA ASN A 46 -1.13 31.56 -1.94
C ASN A 46 -0.42 32.49 -2.94
N ASN A 47 -0.48 32.11 -4.24
CA ASN A 47 0.06 32.89 -5.35
C ASN A 47 1.57 33.24 -5.20
N TYR A 48 2.31 32.50 -4.37
CA TYR A 48 3.73 32.76 -4.12
C TYR A 48 4.62 31.89 -5.00
N ILE A 49 5.75 32.46 -5.44
CA ILE A 49 6.75 31.75 -6.25
C ILE A 49 7.97 31.45 -5.39
N PHE A 50 8.10 30.19 -5.00
CA PHE A 50 9.27 29.65 -4.31
C PHE A 50 10.40 29.46 -5.31
N LYS A 51 11.35 30.40 -5.36
CA LYS A 51 12.47 30.43 -6.33
C LYS A 51 13.68 29.60 -5.89
N GLY A 52 13.70 29.04 -4.71
CA GLY A 52 14.76 28.21 -4.16
C GLY A 52 14.20 26.96 -3.46
N LYS A 53 15.10 26.18 -2.88
CA LYS A 53 14.74 25.04 -2.05
C LYS A 53 13.86 25.51 -0.88
N THR A 54 12.78 24.81 -0.61
CA THR A 54 11.84 25.14 0.47
C THR A 54 11.67 23.96 1.39
N ILE A 55 11.88 24.17 2.68
CA ILE A 55 11.93 23.11 3.70
C ILE A 55 10.86 23.37 4.75
N PHE A 56 9.99 22.41 4.94
CA PHE A 56 8.97 22.34 5.98
C PHE A 56 9.17 21.08 6.85
N ASN A 57 10.36 20.90 7.41
CA ASN A 57 10.62 19.78 8.29
C ASN A 57 10.05 20.06 9.68
N GLN A 58 9.28 19.10 10.26
CA GLN A 58 8.69 19.24 11.59
C GLN A 58 7.88 20.55 11.78
N THR A 59 7.34 21.06 10.68
CA THR A 59 6.51 22.30 10.70
C THR A 59 5.11 21.98 11.22
N ASN A 60 4.60 22.80 12.11
CA ASN A 60 3.28 22.64 12.70
C ASN A 60 2.32 23.72 12.20
N PHE A 61 1.29 23.30 11.48
CA PHE A 61 0.16 24.17 11.10
C PHE A 61 -1.02 23.86 12.00
N LEU A 62 -1.22 24.68 13.04
CA LEU A 62 -2.24 24.46 14.06
C LEU A 62 -3.64 24.93 13.62
N ASP A 63 -3.71 25.77 12.59
CA ASP A 63 -4.94 26.26 11.98
C ASP A 63 -4.90 26.10 10.46
N PHE A 64 -5.80 26.76 9.76
CA PHE A 64 -5.95 26.67 8.30
C PHE A 64 -4.69 27.11 7.56
N THR A 65 -4.24 26.28 6.67
CA THR A 65 -3.07 26.53 5.82
C THR A 65 -3.42 26.30 4.36
N THR A 66 -2.90 27.14 3.47
CA THR A 66 -3.16 27.00 2.04
C THR A 66 -2.00 27.47 1.17
N PHE A 67 -1.80 26.76 0.05
CA PHE A 67 -0.78 27.02 -0.97
C PHE A 67 -1.38 27.28 -2.35
N ILE A 68 -2.64 27.69 -2.43
CA ILE A 68 -3.38 27.83 -3.69
C ILE A 68 -2.61 28.67 -4.71
N ASN A 69 -2.50 28.15 -5.95
CA ASN A 69 -1.83 28.80 -7.09
C ASN A 69 -0.35 29.15 -6.85
N SER A 70 0.30 28.58 -5.86
CA SER A 70 1.74 28.80 -5.65
C SER A 70 2.57 27.97 -6.62
N LYS A 71 3.85 28.38 -6.82
CA LYS A 71 4.78 27.70 -7.73
C LYS A 71 6.09 27.37 -7.03
N PHE A 72 6.45 26.09 -7.03
CA PHE A 72 7.74 25.62 -6.52
C PHE A 72 8.68 25.33 -7.69
N ARG A 73 9.72 26.16 -7.85
CA ARG A 73 10.69 26.04 -8.95
C ARG A 73 11.88 25.13 -8.64
N TYR A 74 12.04 24.74 -7.38
CA TYR A 74 13.10 23.87 -6.89
C TYR A 74 12.53 22.78 -5.97
N THR A 75 13.40 22.08 -5.27
CA THR A 75 13.01 21.04 -4.34
C THR A 75 12.17 21.60 -3.19
N ALA A 76 11.02 20.99 -2.94
CA ALA A 76 10.18 21.24 -1.78
C ALA A 76 10.14 19.98 -0.90
N ILE A 77 10.33 20.15 0.41
CA ILE A 77 10.40 19.04 1.39
C ILE A 77 9.38 19.31 2.50
N PHE A 78 8.47 18.36 2.67
CA PHE A 78 7.49 18.31 3.75
C PHE A 78 7.71 17.01 4.52
N ASN A 79 8.57 17.05 5.53
CA ASN A 79 8.89 15.88 6.34
C ASN A 79 8.39 16.08 7.77
N ASN A 80 7.63 15.12 8.28
CA ASN A 80 7.05 15.17 9.63
C ASN A 80 6.24 16.46 9.89
N VAL A 81 5.49 16.91 8.86
CA VAL A 81 4.65 18.11 8.95
C VAL A 81 3.30 17.74 9.56
N ILE A 82 2.82 18.58 10.47
CA ILE A 82 1.49 18.46 11.07
C ILE A 82 0.56 19.46 10.43
N PHE A 83 -0.47 18.96 9.73
CA PHE A 83 -1.59 19.76 9.22
C PHE A 83 -2.79 19.60 10.15
N ASN A 84 -3.53 20.70 10.41
CA ASN A 84 -4.75 20.60 11.19
C ASN A 84 -5.78 19.70 10.48
N SER A 85 -6.14 18.60 11.13
CA SER A 85 -7.03 17.57 10.58
C SER A 85 -8.43 18.08 10.22
N LYS A 86 -8.93 19.13 10.90
CA LYS A 86 -10.22 19.76 10.59
C LYS A 86 -10.28 20.30 9.14
N HIS A 87 -9.14 20.59 8.55
CA HIS A 87 -9.03 21.15 7.20
C HIS A 87 -8.47 20.18 6.15
N SER A 88 -8.16 18.93 6.53
CA SER A 88 -7.54 17.95 5.63
C SER A 88 -8.39 17.58 4.40
N ASN A 89 -9.71 17.81 4.45
CA ASN A 89 -10.60 17.61 3.30
C ASN A 89 -10.65 18.84 2.35
N LYS A 90 -10.08 19.98 2.74
CA LYS A 90 -10.00 21.16 1.87
C LYS A 90 -8.90 20.99 0.83
N LYS A 91 -9.09 21.57 -0.34
CA LYS A 91 -8.12 21.52 -1.46
C LYS A 91 -7.04 22.61 -1.28
N ILE A 92 -6.25 22.49 -0.23
CA ILE A 92 -5.24 23.51 0.13
C ILE A 92 -4.10 23.63 -0.89
N PHE A 93 -3.92 22.65 -1.77
CA PHE A 93 -2.92 22.62 -2.84
C PHE A 93 -3.51 22.87 -4.25
N MET A 94 -4.70 23.46 -4.35
CA MET A 94 -5.36 23.71 -5.64
C MET A 94 -4.53 24.65 -6.53
N GLY A 95 -4.26 24.23 -7.77
CA GLY A 95 -3.51 25.00 -8.74
C GLY A 95 -2.02 25.17 -8.42
N VAL A 96 -1.48 24.45 -7.44
CA VAL A 96 -0.05 24.46 -7.15
C VAL A 96 0.73 23.82 -8.30
N GLU A 97 1.80 24.48 -8.75
CA GLU A 97 2.69 24.00 -9.79
C GLU A 97 4.07 23.63 -9.21
N PHE A 98 4.49 22.38 -9.44
CA PHE A 98 5.85 21.92 -9.13
C PHE A 98 6.63 21.78 -10.44
N THR A 99 7.60 22.66 -10.64
CA THR A 99 8.51 22.67 -11.79
C THR A 99 9.96 22.41 -11.35
N GLY A 100 10.17 22.11 -10.09
CA GLY A 100 11.47 21.78 -9.51
C GLY A 100 11.81 20.29 -9.60
N GLN A 101 13.03 19.95 -9.18
CA GLN A 101 13.57 18.59 -9.27
C GLN A 101 12.78 17.59 -8.44
N ASN A 102 12.46 17.93 -7.18
CA ASN A 102 11.83 17.01 -6.26
C ASN A 102 10.72 17.68 -5.43
N LEU A 103 9.59 16.97 -5.27
CA LEU A 103 8.68 17.15 -4.17
C LEU A 103 8.80 15.93 -3.25
N VAL A 104 9.19 16.13 -2.00
CA VAL A 104 9.31 15.08 -0.99
C VAL A 104 8.28 15.33 0.10
N ILE A 105 7.38 14.37 0.31
CA ILE A 105 6.44 14.36 1.43
C ILE A 105 6.65 13.04 2.18
N SER A 106 7.06 13.11 3.43
CA SER A 106 7.35 11.93 4.23
C SER A 106 6.94 12.11 5.69
N SER A 107 6.59 10.97 6.32
CA SER A 107 6.23 10.92 7.75
C SER A 107 5.11 11.92 8.12
N VAL A 108 4.08 12.02 7.27
CA VAL A 108 2.95 12.93 7.47
C VAL A 108 1.69 12.13 7.81
N TYR A 109 0.97 12.57 8.83
CA TYR A 109 -0.29 11.99 9.23
C TYR A 109 -1.47 12.82 8.72
N ASN A 110 -2.50 12.17 8.14
CA ASN A 110 -3.67 12.83 7.55
C ASN A 110 -3.32 13.93 6.52
N LEU A 111 -2.35 13.66 5.64
CA LEU A 111 -1.97 14.59 4.57
C LEU A 111 -3.22 15.08 3.81
N PRO A 112 -3.40 16.39 3.65
CA PRO A 112 -4.49 16.94 2.86
C PRO A 112 -4.47 16.48 1.40
N ARG A 113 -5.61 16.62 0.71
CA ARG A 113 -5.74 16.20 -0.68
C ARG A 113 -4.82 17.00 -1.59
N LEU A 114 -4.10 16.28 -2.42
CA LEU A 114 -3.18 16.84 -3.42
C LEU A 114 -3.81 16.99 -4.81
N ASP A 115 -5.13 16.74 -4.94
CA ASP A 115 -5.81 16.93 -6.22
C ASP A 115 -5.82 18.41 -6.63
N GLY A 116 -5.45 18.65 -7.87
CA GLY A 116 -5.24 20.00 -8.39
C GLY A 116 -3.78 20.47 -8.47
N ILE A 117 -2.84 19.66 -7.94
CA ILE A 117 -1.41 19.87 -8.16
C ILE A 117 -1.04 19.54 -9.62
N LYS A 118 -0.16 20.35 -10.19
CA LYS A 118 0.44 20.13 -11.49
C LYS A 118 1.93 19.87 -11.35
N PHE A 119 2.43 18.87 -12.03
CA PHE A 119 3.85 18.56 -12.13
C PHE A 119 4.32 18.75 -13.58
N ASP A 120 5.56 19.20 -13.74
CA ASP A 120 6.23 19.11 -15.04
C ASP A 120 6.64 17.66 -15.38
N ASP A 121 7.33 17.50 -16.50
CA ASP A 121 7.70 16.16 -17.00
C ASP A 121 8.92 15.58 -16.28
N TYR A 122 9.56 16.31 -15.38
CA TYR A 122 10.82 15.92 -14.73
C TYR A 122 10.72 15.86 -13.20
N THR A 123 9.72 16.46 -12.60
CA THR A 123 9.59 16.52 -11.14
C THR A 123 9.41 15.12 -10.56
N LYS A 124 10.32 14.71 -9.71
CA LYS A 124 10.20 13.48 -8.93
C LYS A 124 9.33 13.72 -7.70
N PHE A 125 8.16 13.10 -7.66
CA PHE A 125 7.28 13.14 -6.49
C PHE A 125 7.53 11.93 -5.59
N ILE A 126 8.02 12.17 -4.38
CA ILE A 126 8.32 11.16 -3.37
C ILE A 126 7.30 11.28 -2.24
N LEU A 127 6.50 10.24 -2.06
CA LEU A 127 5.46 10.13 -1.03
C LEU A 127 5.75 8.88 -0.18
N LEU A 128 6.25 9.05 1.05
CA LEU A 128 6.69 7.97 1.93
C LEU A 128 6.08 8.12 3.33
N ASP A 129 5.75 6.98 3.96
CA ASP A 129 5.30 6.90 5.35
C ASP A 129 4.18 7.89 5.69
N VAL A 130 3.20 7.98 4.78
CA VAL A 130 2.01 8.80 4.97
C VAL A 130 0.85 7.90 5.36
N ASP A 131 0.30 8.13 6.54
CA ASP A 131 -0.82 7.37 7.07
C ASP A 131 -2.05 8.24 7.30
N TYR A 132 -3.22 7.58 7.31
CA TYR A 132 -4.52 8.24 7.36
C TYR A 132 -5.45 7.54 8.33
N GLU A 133 -6.26 8.32 9.05
CA GLU A 133 -7.41 7.85 9.82
C GLU A 133 -8.57 7.44 8.92
N LYS A 134 -9.55 6.77 9.52
CA LYS A 134 -10.72 6.25 8.80
C LYS A 134 -11.46 7.31 7.98
N GLU A 135 -11.60 8.52 8.51
CA GLU A 135 -12.29 9.64 7.88
C GLU A 135 -11.53 10.19 6.66
N HIS A 136 -10.22 9.93 6.58
CA HIS A 136 -9.30 10.44 5.57
C HIS A 136 -8.77 9.37 4.61
N TYR A 137 -9.28 8.14 4.62
CA TYR A 137 -8.83 7.07 3.71
C TYR A 137 -8.98 7.44 2.23
N ILE A 138 -9.99 8.26 1.89
CA ILE A 138 -10.15 8.76 0.52
C ILE A 138 -8.99 9.66 0.09
N ASN A 139 -8.43 10.46 1.02
CA ASN A 139 -7.27 11.29 0.76
C ASN A 139 -6.05 10.41 0.45
N GLY A 140 -5.86 9.34 1.22
CA GLY A 140 -4.80 8.35 0.97
C GLY A 140 -4.90 7.74 -0.42
N LYS A 141 -6.10 7.28 -0.81
CA LYS A 141 -6.34 6.75 -2.16
C LYS A 141 -5.98 7.76 -3.26
N ILE A 142 -6.41 9.03 -3.10
CA ILE A 142 -6.19 10.09 -4.10
C ILE A 142 -4.70 10.44 -4.16
N ASN A 143 -4.05 10.68 -3.03
CA ASN A 143 -2.67 11.12 -2.97
C ASN A 143 -1.70 10.06 -3.53
N TYR A 144 -1.88 8.78 -3.18
CA TYR A 144 -1.07 7.70 -3.76
C TYR A 144 -1.35 7.48 -5.26
N ARG A 145 -2.58 7.76 -5.75
CA ARG A 145 -2.87 7.76 -7.19
C ARG A 145 -2.10 8.85 -7.92
N ILE A 146 -2.06 10.07 -7.36
CA ILE A 146 -1.32 11.20 -7.92
C ILE A 146 0.17 10.86 -7.96
N ALA A 147 0.74 10.34 -6.86
CA ALA A 147 2.13 9.92 -6.79
C ALA A 147 2.47 8.83 -7.82
N ARG A 148 1.60 7.83 -7.98
CA ARG A 148 1.75 6.78 -8.99
C ARG A 148 1.73 7.34 -10.41
N ASN A 149 0.80 8.23 -10.71
CA ASN A 149 0.69 8.80 -12.04
C ASN A 149 1.92 9.62 -12.41
N GLN A 150 2.46 10.42 -11.47
CA GLN A 150 3.70 11.15 -11.69
C GLN A 150 4.89 10.21 -11.83
N ALA A 151 4.99 9.16 -10.99
CA ALA A 151 6.05 8.16 -11.11
C ALA A 151 6.02 7.45 -12.48
N ASN A 152 4.83 7.12 -12.99
CA ASN A 152 4.66 6.56 -14.34
C ASN A 152 5.15 7.55 -15.42
N LYS A 153 4.82 8.83 -15.28
CA LYS A 153 5.18 9.86 -16.25
C LYS A 153 6.69 10.05 -16.39
N ILE A 154 7.41 9.96 -15.27
CA ILE A 154 8.87 10.15 -15.24
C ILE A 154 9.67 8.85 -15.32
N GLY A 155 9.00 7.67 -15.45
CA GLY A 155 9.65 6.36 -15.50
C GLY A 155 10.27 5.91 -14.16
N ASP A 156 9.77 6.38 -13.01
CA ASP A 156 10.23 5.92 -11.69
C ASP A 156 9.59 4.56 -11.34
N HIS A 157 10.05 3.52 -12.04
CA HIS A 157 9.51 2.17 -11.96
C HIS A 157 9.56 1.56 -10.56
N GLU A 158 10.54 1.95 -9.75
CA GLU A 158 10.74 1.44 -8.40
C GLU A 158 9.54 1.79 -7.48
N ARG A 159 9.00 3.01 -7.61
CA ARG A 159 7.94 3.50 -6.72
C ARG A 159 6.52 3.22 -7.22
N ILE A 160 6.34 2.97 -8.51
CA ILE A 160 5.01 2.70 -9.10
C ILE A 160 4.27 1.59 -8.34
N GLY A 161 4.96 0.46 -8.06
CA GLY A 161 4.37 -0.68 -7.35
C GLY A 161 3.96 -0.36 -5.93
N TYR A 162 4.80 0.35 -5.19
CA TYR A 162 4.51 0.78 -3.84
C TYR A 162 3.28 1.71 -3.80
N TYR A 163 3.22 2.71 -4.69
CA TYR A 163 2.10 3.64 -4.76
C TYR A 163 0.81 2.94 -5.20
N TYR A 164 0.88 2.01 -6.16
CA TYR A 164 -0.28 1.22 -6.57
C TYR A 164 -0.83 0.38 -5.42
N TYR A 165 0.05 -0.30 -4.68
CA TYR A 165 -0.35 -1.08 -3.50
C TYR A 165 -1.04 -0.20 -2.44
N LYS A 166 -0.45 0.95 -2.10
CA LYS A 166 -1.01 1.89 -1.11
C LYS A 166 -2.33 2.49 -1.59
N GLU A 167 -2.44 2.90 -2.86
CA GLU A 167 -3.70 3.38 -3.46
C GLU A 167 -4.82 2.34 -3.32
N ARG A 168 -4.53 1.07 -3.68
CA ARG A 168 -5.49 -0.02 -3.55
C ARG A 168 -5.83 -0.32 -2.10
N ALA A 169 -4.87 -0.33 -1.21
CA ALA A 169 -5.06 -0.58 0.22
C ALA A 169 -5.97 0.48 0.87
N TYR A 170 -5.78 1.77 0.57
CA TYR A 170 -6.68 2.83 1.04
C TYR A 170 -8.03 2.80 0.33
N GLY A 171 -8.09 2.42 -0.96
CA GLY A 171 -9.33 2.18 -1.68
C GLY A 171 -10.16 1.09 -1.02
N SER A 172 -9.54 -0.03 -0.66
CA SER A 172 -10.17 -1.14 0.05
C SER A 172 -10.79 -0.72 1.40
N LYS A 173 -10.04 0.06 2.17
CA LYS A 173 -10.53 0.60 3.46
C LYS A 173 -11.74 1.54 3.31
N ASN A 174 -11.92 2.14 2.12
CA ASN A 174 -13.00 3.09 1.83
C ASN A 174 -14.20 2.44 1.14
N ILE A 175 -14.25 1.12 0.96
CA ILE A 175 -15.41 0.40 0.42
C ILE A 175 -16.55 0.44 1.44
N ARG A 176 -17.67 1.07 1.10
CA ARG A 176 -18.86 1.22 1.94
C ARG A 176 -20.05 0.52 1.32
N VAL A 177 -20.99 0.07 2.15
CA VAL A 177 -22.23 -0.59 1.68
C VAL A 177 -23.05 0.34 0.79
N GLU A 178 -23.06 1.64 1.14
CA GLU A 178 -23.83 2.69 0.46
C GLU A 178 -23.41 2.92 -0.99
N ASP A 179 -22.19 2.50 -1.36
CA ASP A 179 -21.64 2.69 -2.71
C ASP A 179 -22.14 1.62 -3.72
N TYR A 180 -22.94 0.62 -3.26
CA TYR A 180 -23.35 -0.52 -4.08
C TYR A 180 -24.86 -0.66 -4.17
N PRO A 181 -25.41 -1.02 -5.36
CA PRO A 181 -26.84 -1.19 -5.57
C PRO A 181 -27.43 -2.28 -4.69
N THR A 182 -26.68 -3.37 -4.44
CA THR A 182 -27.13 -4.48 -3.62
C THR A 182 -26.09 -4.90 -2.59
N TYR A 183 -26.53 -5.44 -1.46
CA TYR A 183 -25.64 -5.99 -0.44
C TYR A 183 -24.79 -7.15 -0.98
N ARG A 184 -25.29 -7.91 -1.95
CA ARG A 184 -24.57 -8.98 -2.64
C ARG A 184 -23.36 -8.42 -3.42
N ASP A 185 -23.54 -7.29 -4.13
CA ASP A 185 -22.45 -6.65 -4.89
C ASP A 185 -21.37 -6.11 -3.97
N TYR A 186 -21.77 -5.52 -2.84
CA TYR A 186 -20.84 -5.11 -1.80
C TYR A 186 -20.01 -6.29 -1.27
N LEU A 187 -20.66 -7.41 -0.88
CA LEU A 187 -19.97 -8.59 -0.37
C LEU A 187 -19.02 -9.19 -1.41
N SER A 188 -19.48 -9.33 -2.66
CA SER A 188 -18.65 -9.86 -3.74
C SER A 188 -17.42 -8.98 -3.99
N THR A 189 -17.60 -7.66 -4.07
CA THR A 189 -16.50 -6.72 -4.23
C THR A 189 -15.51 -6.82 -3.07
N LYS A 190 -16.01 -6.86 -1.85
CA LYS A 190 -15.16 -6.96 -0.64
C LYS A 190 -14.41 -8.29 -0.58
N PHE A 191 -15.05 -9.39 -0.98
CA PHE A 191 -14.43 -10.71 -1.08
C PHE A 191 -13.30 -10.71 -2.11
N PHE A 192 -13.54 -10.24 -3.35
CA PHE A 192 -12.52 -10.21 -4.39
C PHE A 192 -11.39 -9.22 -4.07
N ASP A 193 -11.69 -8.09 -3.42
CA ASP A 193 -10.67 -7.16 -2.95
C ASP A 193 -9.78 -7.79 -1.87
N ALA A 194 -10.39 -8.47 -0.88
CA ALA A 194 -9.65 -9.20 0.15
C ALA A 194 -8.80 -10.32 -0.46
N LEU A 195 -9.38 -11.11 -1.38
CA LEU A 195 -8.65 -12.16 -2.10
C LEU A 195 -7.43 -11.56 -2.80
N SER A 196 -7.61 -10.52 -3.61
CA SER A 196 -6.51 -9.84 -4.32
C SER A 196 -5.44 -9.29 -3.36
N LYS A 197 -5.85 -8.73 -2.22
CA LYS A 197 -4.94 -8.16 -1.22
C LYS A 197 -4.06 -9.22 -0.57
N TYR A 198 -4.67 -10.32 -0.11
CA TYR A 198 -3.98 -11.32 0.71
C TYR A 198 -3.24 -12.35 -0.14
N THR A 199 -3.75 -12.70 -1.34
CA THR A 199 -3.09 -13.69 -2.20
C THR A 199 -1.94 -13.10 -3.01
N VAL A 200 -2.18 -12.02 -3.75
CA VAL A 200 -1.21 -11.45 -4.70
C VAL A 200 -0.72 -10.06 -4.30
N GLY A 201 -1.20 -9.49 -3.18
CA GLY A 201 -0.90 -8.11 -2.77
C GLY A 201 -1.19 -7.11 -3.87
N TYR A 202 -2.36 -7.20 -4.51
CA TYR A 202 -2.76 -6.44 -5.69
C TYR A 202 -1.80 -6.57 -6.89
N GLY A 203 -1.08 -7.71 -6.97
CA GLY A 203 -0.07 -7.95 -8.01
C GLY A 203 1.28 -7.27 -7.77
N GLU A 204 1.55 -6.82 -6.55
CA GLU A 204 2.80 -6.13 -6.19
C GLU A 204 3.64 -6.89 -5.16
N ARG A 205 3.11 -7.97 -4.57
CA ARG A 205 3.78 -8.74 -3.50
C ARG A 205 3.90 -10.23 -3.85
N PRO A 206 4.94 -10.63 -4.61
CA PRO A 206 5.11 -12.03 -5.01
C PRO A 206 5.27 -12.99 -3.82
N TRP A 207 5.89 -12.55 -2.73
CA TRP A 207 6.05 -13.38 -1.54
C TRP A 207 4.73 -13.85 -0.92
N ASN A 208 3.63 -13.05 -1.07
CA ASN A 208 2.31 -13.48 -0.59
C ASN A 208 1.87 -14.76 -1.31
N ILE A 209 2.17 -14.89 -2.60
CA ILE A 209 1.76 -16.06 -3.40
C ILE A 209 2.48 -17.31 -2.90
N LEU A 210 3.77 -17.23 -2.57
CA LEU A 210 4.53 -18.34 -1.98
C LEU A 210 3.92 -18.76 -0.64
N ILE A 211 3.62 -17.79 0.23
CA ILE A 211 3.00 -18.07 1.53
C ILE A 211 1.63 -18.75 1.33
N VAL A 212 0.80 -18.24 0.42
CA VAL A 212 -0.50 -18.85 0.11
C VAL A 212 -0.35 -20.25 -0.45
N SER A 213 0.64 -20.50 -1.31
CA SER A 213 0.93 -21.85 -1.84
C SER A 213 1.28 -22.83 -0.72
N VAL A 214 2.21 -22.47 0.17
CA VAL A 214 2.60 -23.30 1.31
C VAL A 214 1.43 -23.54 2.26
N MET A 215 0.62 -22.52 2.53
CA MET A 215 -0.60 -22.67 3.36
C MET A 215 -1.61 -23.59 2.71
N THR A 216 -1.83 -23.48 1.40
CA THR A 216 -2.76 -24.34 0.66
C THR A 216 -2.31 -25.79 0.74
N ILE A 217 -1.05 -26.09 0.42
CA ILE A 217 -0.47 -27.43 0.53
C ILE A 217 -0.63 -27.97 1.97
N SER A 218 -0.33 -27.15 2.97
CA SER A 218 -0.42 -27.57 4.38
C SER A 218 -1.87 -27.88 4.82
N ILE A 219 -2.84 -27.11 4.34
CA ILE A 219 -4.27 -27.35 4.62
C ILE A 219 -4.75 -28.66 3.96
N PHE A 220 -4.39 -28.86 2.69
CA PHE A 220 -4.77 -30.09 1.99
C PHE A 220 -4.10 -31.32 2.60
N ALA A 221 -2.83 -31.23 3.02
CA ALA A 221 -2.15 -32.30 3.75
C ALA A 221 -2.90 -32.70 5.03
N LEU A 222 -3.38 -31.72 5.80
CA LEU A 222 -4.23 -31.97 6.98
C LEU A 222 -5.55 -32.67 6.61
N LEU A 223 -6.20 -32.25 5.52
CA LEU A 223 -7.44 -32.87 5.08
C LEU A 223 -7.19 -34.31 4.64
N TYR A 224 -6.10 -34.59 3.92
CA TYR A 224 -5.71 -35.95 3.52
C TYR A 224 -5.39 -36.84 4.72
N MET A 225 -4.84 -36.30 5.80
CA MET A 225 -4.56 -37.06 7.02
C MET A 225 -5.81 -37.71 7.59
N PHE A 226 -6.96 -37.07 7.52
CA PHE A 226 -8.22 -37.59 8.00
C PHE A 226 -8.96 -38.48 7.00
N ILE A 227 -8.66 -38.37 5.70
CA ILE A 227 -9.32 -39.18 4.65
C ILE A 227 -8.56 -40.47 4.42
N GLY A 228 -7.23 -40.46 4.60
CA GLY A 228 -6.33 -41.52 4.28
C GLY A 228 -5.97 -41.61 2.79
N ILE A 229 -4.70 -41.80 2.51
CA ILE A 229 -4.13 -41.98 1.16
C ILE A 229 -3.51 -43.38 1.13
N LYS A 230 -3.61 -44.08 0.01
CA LYS A 230 -2.95 -45.36 -0.17
C LYS A 230 -1.63 -45.21 -0.93
N THR A 231 -0.62 -45.95 -0.46
CA THR A 231 0.63 -46.14 -1.20
C THR A 231 0.45 -47.22 -2.29
N LEU A 232 1.44 -47.36 -3.17
CA LEU A 232 1.50 -48.46 -4.18
C LEU A 232 1.41 -49.83 -3.53
N ASN A 233 1.90 -50.01 -2.31
CA ASN A 233 1.84 -51.29 -1.56
C ASN A 233 0.49 -51.50 -0.87
N ASN A 234 -0.55 -50.70 -1.18
CA ASN A 234 -1.86 -50.71 -0.52
C ASN A 234 -1.84 -50.36 0.99
N GLU A 235 -0.76 -49.83 1.51
CA GLU A 235 -0.70 -49.32 2.87
C GLU A 235 -1.48 -48.02 2.99
N LEU A 236 -2.30 -47.86 4.03
CA LEU A 236 -3.08 -46.66 4.28
C LEU A 236 -2.26 -45.69 5.13
N ILE A 237 -1.94 -44.52 4.60
CA ILE A 237 -1.36 -43.42 5.33
C ILE A 237 -2.49 -42.45 5.72
N GLY A 238 -2.73 -42.32 7.01
CA GLY A 238 -3.78 -41.43 7.55
C GLY A 238 -4.09 -41.75 8.99
N ILE A 239 -4.73 -40.85 9.68
CA ILE A 239 -5.09 -40.95 11.10
C ILE A 239 -6.56 -40.62 11.26
N SER A 240 -7.34 -41.54 11.81
CA SER A 240 -8.73 -41.26 12.15
C SER A 240 -8.85 -40.29 13.32
N ILE A 241 -9.79 -39.35 13.26
CA ILE A 241 -10.09 -38.44 14.37
C ILE A 241 -10.34 -39.23 15.69
N LYS A 242 -10.92 -40.43 15.60
CA LYS A 242 -11.22 -41.28 16.76
C LYS A 242 -9.96 -41.89 17.40
N THR A 243 -8.92 -42.11 16.64
CA THR A 243 -7.66 -42.73 17.10
C THR A 243 -6.53 -41.72 17.32
N LEU A 244 -6.77 -40.43 17.05
CA LEU A 244 -5.76 -39.39 17.14
C LEU A 244 -5.04 -39.35 18.51
N SER A 245 -5.77 -39.56 19.60
CA SER A 245 -5.21 -39.58 20.95
C SER A 245 -4.37 -40.82 21.28
N GLN A 246 -4.38 -41.84 20.43
CA GLN A 246 -3.63 -43.09 20.61
C GLN A 246 -2.29 -43.08 19.91
N HIS A 247 -2.06 -42.07 18.99
CA HIS A 247 -0.81 -41.93 18.26
C HIS A 247 0.16 -41.00 19.00
N SER A 248 1.43 -41.33 18.93
CA SER A 248 2.49 -40.44 19.43
C SER A 248 2.63 -39.19 18.54
N LEU A 249 3.13 -38.10 19.12
CA LEU A 249 3.41 -36.87 18.33
C LEU A 249 4.33 -37.12 17.15
N VAL A 250 5.30 -38.02 17.27
CA VAL A 250 6.23 -38.37 16.20
C VAL A 250 5.52 -39.08 15.04
N GLU A 251 4.60 -40.01 15.33
CA GLU A 251 3.80 -40.70 14.31
C GLU A 251 2.87 -39.72 13.56
N ILE A 252 2.24 -38.78 14.29
CA ILE A 252 1.39 -37.75 13.70
C ILE A 252 2.22 -36.86 12.77
N LEU A 253 3.41 -36.43 13.20
CA LEU A 253 4.30 -35.60 12.39
C LEU A 253 4.81 -36.33 11.14
N ASN A 254 5.22 -37.59 11.25
CA ASN A 254 5.67 -38.36 10.10
C ASN A 254 4.54 -38.55 9.09
N THR A 255 3.35 -38.95 9.54
CA THR A 255 2.17 -39.05 8.69
C THR A 255 1.83 -37.72 8.01
N TYR A 256 1.94 -36.60 8.74
CA TYR A 256 1.70 -35.29 8.16
C TYR A 256 2.74 -34.93 7.09
N ILE A 257 4.01 -35.24 7.30
CA ILE A 257 5.09 -34.98 6.33
C ILE A 257 4.89 -35.77 5.04
N ASP A 258 4.52 -37.05 5.15
CA ASP A 258 4.21 -37.89 3.98
C ASP A 258 3.03 -37.32 3.17
N LEU A 259 1.98 -36.88 3.86
CA LEU A 259 0.81 -36.29 3.23
C LEU A 259 1.07 -34.85 2.73
N TRP A 260 1.99 -34.13 3.35
CA TRP A 260 2.46 -32.84 2.85
C TRP A 260 3.23 -33.00 1.53
N TYR A 261 4.06 -34.04 1.42
CA TYR A 261 4.68 -34.41 0.17
C TYR A 261 3.64 -34.74 -0.91
N PHE A 262 2.64 -35.59 -0.58
CA PHE A 262 1.55 -35.91 -1.53
C PHE A 262 0.81 -34.66 -2.00
N SER A 263 0.44 -33.78 -1.09
CA SER A 263 -0.22 -32.51 -1.38
C SER A 263 0.67 -31.62 -2.27
N MET A 264 1.97 -31.48 -1.96
CA MET A 264 2.90 -30.69 -2.77
C MET A 264 2.99 -31.22 -4.21
N VAL A 265 3.09 -32.55 -4.38
CA VAL A 265 3.17 -33.19 -5.71
C VAL A 265 1.86 -33.03 -6.48
N THR A 266 0.72 -33.07 -5.78
CA THR A 266 -0.62 -32.84 -6.34
C THR A 266 -0.81 -31.37 -6.73
N PHE A 267 -0.49 -30.45 -5.83
CA PHE A 267 -0.59 -29.00 -6.05
C PHE A 267 0.25 -28.53 -7.24
N THR A 268 1.47 -29.07 -7.38
CA THR A 268 2.38 -28.75 -8.50
C THR A 268 2.03 -29.51 -9.78
N THR A 269 1.00 -30.34 -9.76
CA THR A 269 0.56 -31.17 -10.89
C THR A 269 1.61 -32.17 -11.43
N VAL A 270 2.61 -32.50 -10.61
CA VAL A 270 3.66 -33.48 -11.00
C VAL A 270 3.11 -34.90 -10.99
N GLY A 271 2.40 -35.31 -9.92
CA GLY A 271 1.68 -36.57 -9.83
C GLY A 271 2.53 -37.80 -10.10
N TYR A 272 3.54 -38.08 -9.28
CA TYR A 272 4.41 -39.28 -9.47
C TYR A 272 3.63 -40.61 -9.42
N GLY A 273 2.43 -40.65 -8.82
CA GLY A 273 1.61 -41.85 -8.76
C GLY A 273 2.04 -42.87 -7.69
N ASP A 274 2.98 -42.51 -6.83
CA ASP A 274 3.46 -43.31 -5.69
C ASP A 274 2.44 -43.36 -4.55
N MET A 275 1.54 -42.39 -4.51
CA MET A 275 0.40 -42.31 -3.59
C MET A 275 -0.89 -42.05 -4.37
N ILE A 276 -1.99 -42.74 -3.99
CA ILE A 276 -3.28 -42.70 -4.69
C ILE A 276 -4.44 -42.49 -3.74
N VAL A 277 -5.43 -41.72 -4.19
CA VAL A 277 -6.68 -41.50 -3.48
C VAL A 277 -7.76 -42.50 -3.95
N THR A 278 -8.31 -43.27 -3.06
CA THR A 278 -9.33 -44.26 -3.40
C THR A 278 -10.77 -43.81 -3.05
N THR A 279 -10.92 -42.88 -2.11
CA THR A 279 -12.22 -42.37 -1.66
C THR A 279 -12.79 -41.31 -2.58
N THR A 280 -14.13 -41.26 -2.74
CA THR A 280 -14.81 -40.26 -3.57
C THR A 280 -14.51 -38.81 -3.10
N ILE A 281 -14.57 -38.60 -1.77
CA ILE A 281 -14.27 -37.27 -1.17
C ILE A 281 -12.84 -36.88 -1.46
N GLY A 282 -11.91 -37.82 -1.30
CA GLY A 282 -10.51 -37.56 -1.59
C GLY A 282 -10.27 -37.19 -3.05
N LYS A 283 -10.93 -37.84 -4.02
CA LYS A 283 -10.84 -37.51 -5.45
C LYS A 283 -11.34 -36.10 -5.73
N ILE A 284 -12.41 -35.65 -5.07
CA ILE A 284 -12.89 -34.26 -5.19
C ILE A 284 -11.87 -33.27 -4.65
N LEU A 285 -11.26 -33.59 -3.48
CA LEU A 285 -10.23 -32.72 -2.90
C LEU A 285 -8.99 -32.62 -3.80
N VAL A 286 -8.52 -33.72 -4.37
CA VAL A 286 -7.42 -33.70 -5.34
C VAL A 286 -7.75 -32.77 -6.52
N GLY A 287 -8.96 -32.92 -7.08
CA GLY A 287 -9.40 -32.04 -8.18
C GLY A 287 -9.42 -30.55 -7.81
N LEU A 288 -9.88 -30.22 -6.59
CA LEU A 288 -9.85 -28.87 -6.07
C LEU A 288 -8.43 -28.36 -5.84
N GLU A 289 -7.54 -29.19 -5.28
CA GLU A 289 -6.15 -28.82 -5.04
C GLU A 289 -5.41 -28.55 -6.33
N VAL A 290 -5.57 -29.38 -7.34
CA VAL A 290 -5.00 -29.16 -8.69
C VAL A 290 -5.52 -27.86 -9.28
N PHE A 291 -6.81 -27.58 -9.17
CA PHE A 291 -7.38 -26.32 -9.65
C PHE A 291 -6.76 -25.10 -8.95
N PHE A 292 -6.57 -25.15 -7.63
CA PHE A 292 -5.87 -24.09 -6.90
C PHE A 292 -4.41 -23.98 -7.31
N GLY A 293 -3.69 -25.10 -7.49
CA GLY A 293 -2.30 -25.12 -7.93
C GLY A 293 -2.10 -24.42 -9.27
N ILE A 294 -2.91 -24.74 -10.27
CA ILE A 294 -2.88 -24.11 -11.59
C ILE A 294 -3.19 -22.61 -11.50
N THR A 295 -4.24 -22.24 -10.73
CA THR A 295 -4.67 -20.85 -10.59
C THR A 295 -3.60 -20.00 -9.89
N ILE A 296 -3.02 -20.49 -8.81
CA ILE A 296 -1.97 -19.80 -8.05
C ILE A 296 -0.68 -19.73 -8.86
N GLY A 297 -0.32 -20.78 -9.63
CA GLY A 297 0.82 -20.79 -10.55
C GLY A 297 0.68 -19.74 -11.66
N ALA A 298 -0.50 -19.63 -12.26
CA ALA A 298 -0.79 -18.59 -13.25
C ALA A 298 -0.69 -17.18 -12.68
N ALA A 299 -1.21 -16.97 -11.45
CA ALA A 299 -1.07 -15.70 -10.73
C ALA A 299 0.41 -15.36 -10.44
N TRP A 300 1.20 -16.34 -10.01
CA TRP A 300 2.66 -16.18 -9.80
C TRP A 300 3.36 -15.70 -11.06
N THR A 301 3.16 -16.41 -12.17
CA THR A 301 3.75 -16.04 -13.47
C THR A 301 3.36 -14.62 -13.88
N SER A 302 2.08 -14.27 -13.75
CA SER A 302 1.57 -12.93 -14.07
C SER A 302 2.26 -11.83 -13.25
N VAL A 303 2.43 -12.03 -11.93
CA VAL A 303 3.08 -11.05 -11.04
C VAL A 303 4.56 -10.90 -11.35
N ILE A 304 5.27 -12.01 -11.64
CA ILE A 304 6.69 -11.99 -12.03
C ILE A 304 6.88 -11.23 -13.34
N ILE A 305 6.10 -11.57 -14.37
CA ILE A 305 6.16 -10.89 -15.68
C ILE A 305 5.93 -9.40 -15.53
N LYS A 306 4.89 -9.01 -14.78
CA LYS A 306 4.60 -7.59 -14.51
C LYS A 306 5.78 -6.85 -13.88
N ARG A 307 6.54 -7.51 -13.00
CA ARG A 307 7.72 -6.89 -12.36
C ARG A 307 8.93 -6.83 -13.28
N MET A 308 9.07 -7.80 -14.19
CA MET A 308 10.20 -7.83 -15.15
C MET A 308 10.04 -6.79 -16.28
N ILE A 309 8.78 -6.49 -16.67
CA ILE A 309 8.50 -5.54 -17.77
C ILE A 309 8.47 -4.08 -17.26
N ARG A 310 8.29 -3.88 -15.98
CA ARG A 310 8.28 -2.55 -15.38
C ARG A 310 9.69 -2.00 -15.16
#